data_f477422c676c6b20df8c7cd6f07cc603
#
_entry.id   f477422c676c6b20df8c7cd6f07cc603
#
_cell.length_a   1.000
_cell.length_b   1.000
_cell.length_c   1.000
_cell.angle_alpha   90.00
_cell.angle_beta   90.00
_cell.angle_gamma   90.00
#
_symmetry.space_group_name_H-M   'P 1'
#
loop_
_entity.id
_entity.type
_entity.pdbx_description
1 polymer ?
#
loop_
_entity_poly.entity_id
_entity_poly.type
_entity_poly.pdbx_seq_one_letter_code
_entity_poly.pdbx_strand_id
1 'polypeptide(L)'
;MALNIEIKKATGSGLVKIFLLHFFIALLAASFFLFVILLVGRELSWKDFFSYFIIFIPITVVLPLILGIAAASSYKRVEIILTPASSVNLAKLKEFFLKSNYLPAAEESSKFTFKRSNTFRRALCVSSDMPKIQVKGQAVGITMLKRKSATLINQLRNDRRYEVGSEKVE
;
A
#
# COMPACT_ATOMS: atom_id res chain seq x y z
N MET A 1 -15.19 -7.99 -27.42
CA MET A 1 -14.19 -6.92 -27.61
C MET A 1 -13.11 -7.13 -26.58
N ALA A 2 -11.85 -7.19 -26.97
CA ALA A 2 -10.76 -7.40 -26.01
C ALA A 2 -10.59 -6.18 -25.09
N LEU A 3 -10.47 -6.41 -23.80
CA LEU A 3 -10.24 -5.39 -22.80
C LEU A 3 -8.85 -4.77 -22.97
N ASN A 4 -8.78 -3.47 -23.22
CA ASN A 4 -7.50 -2.77 -23.27
C ASN A 4 -7.07 -2.35 -21.85
N ILE A 5 -5.84 -2.70 -21.46
CA ILE A 5 -5.29 -2.47 -20.12
C ILE A 5 -4.11 -1.52 -20.22
N GLU A 6 -4.26 -0.30 -19.73
CA GLU A 6 -3.19 0.70 -19.64
C GLU A 6 -2.79 0.88 -18.18
N ILE A 7 -1.47 1.00 -17.91
CA ILE A 7 -0.95 1.16 -16.55
C ILE A 7 -0.23 2.51 -16.45
N LYS A 8 -0.70 3.37 -15.54
CA LYS A 8 -0.11 4.67 -15.23
C LYS A 8 0.41 4.74 -13.80
N LYS A 9 1.39 5.61 -13.55
CA LYS A 9 1.78 5.94 -12.17
C LYS A 9 0.66 6.77 -11.55
N ALA A 10 0.15 6.34 -10.39
CA ALA A 10 -0.81 7.15 -9.65
C ALA A 10 -0.11 8.31 -8.94
N THR A 11 -0.67 9.52 -9.08
CA THR A 11 -0.23 10.71 -8.36
C THR A 11 -0.72 10.71 -6.92
N GLY A 12 -0.02 11.42 -6.02
CA GLY A 12 -0.49 11.68 -4.65
C GLY A 12 -0.39 10.48 -3.69
N SER A 13 0.64 9.67 -3.81
CA SER A 13 0.82 8.47 -2.97
C SER A 13 1.13 8.74 -1.49
N GLY A 14 1.38 9.99 -1.08
CA GLY A 14 1.77 10.32 0.30
C GLY A 14 3.06 9.61 0.78
N LEU A 15 3.97 9.29 -0.14
CA LEU A 15 5.18 8.52 0.14
C LEU A 15 6.06 9.15 1.22
N VAL A 16 6.15 10.50 1.24
CA VAL A 16 6.89 11.23 2.27
C VAL A 16 6.30 10.97 3.65
N LYS A 17 4.97 11.02 3.79
CA LYS A 17 4.29 10.73 5.05
C LYS A 17 4.56 9.29 5.53
N ILE A 18 4.55 8.33 4.62
CA ILE A 18 4.84 6.92 4.93
C ILE A 18 6.30 6.76 5.34
N PHE A 19 7.22 7.39 4.60
CA PHE A 19 8.63 7.42 4.92
C PHE A 19 8.86 7.96 6.34
N LEU A 20 8.36 9.16 6.63
CA LEU A 20 8.53 9.79 7.94
C LEU A 20 7.95 8.93 9.07
N LEU A 21 6.74 8.39 8.89
CA LEU A 21 6.12 7.52 9.89
C LEU A 21 7.01 6.31 10.23
N HIS A 22 7.48 5.59 9.22
CA HIS A 22 8.30 4.40 9.45
C HIS A 22 9.70 4.75 9.94
N PHE A 23 10.27 5.83 9.44
CA PHE A 23 11.55 6.35 9.92
C PHE A 23 11.50 6.65 11.42
N PHE A 24 10.51 7.44 11.87
CA PHE A 24 10.41 7.80 13.29
C PHE A 24 10.07 6.61 14.18
N ILE A 25 9.21 5.68 13.74
CA ILE A 25 8.93 4.46 14.51
C ILE A 25 10.21 3.63 14.67
N ALA A 26 10.99 3.45 13.60
CA ALA A 26 12.23 2.68 13.64
C ALA A 26 13.31 3.40 14.46
N LEU A 27 13.39 4.74 14.36
CA LEU A 27 14.31 5.56 15.15
C LEU A 27 14.01 5.43 16.65
N LEU A 28 12.75 5.56 17.04
CA LEU A 28 12.32 5.40 18.44
C LEU A 28 12.62 3.98 18.95
N ALA A 29 12.35 2.96 18.14
CA ALA A 29 12.66 1.58 18.51
C ALA A 29 14.17 1.38 18.69
N ALA A 30 15.00 1.85 17.77
CA ALA A 30 16.46 1.74 17.87
C ALA A 30 17.01 2.49 19.09
N SER A 31 16.51 3.71 19.34
CA SER A 31 16.90 4.50 20.53
C SER A 31 16.48 3.83 21.83
N PHE A 32 15.27 3.25 21.87
CA PHE A 32 14.80 2.50 23.02
C PHE A 32 15.66 1.25 23.28
N PHE A 33 16.04 0.52 22.23
CA PHE A 33 16.93 -0.63 22.35
C PHE A 33 18.30 -0.22 22.91
N LEU A 34 18.89 0.86 22.39
CA LEU A 34 20.14 1.39 22.92
C LEU A 34 20.02 1.77 24.40
N PHE A 35 18.94 2.46 24.76
CA PHE A 35 18.66 2.81 26.16
C PHE A 35 18.58 1.57 27.07
N VAL A 36 17.90 0.52 26.64
CA VAL A 36 17.80 -0.74 27.41
C VAL A 36 19.18 -1.41 27.56
N ILE A 37 20.01 -1.44 26.51
CA ILE A 37 21.36 -2.01 26.55
C ILE A 37 22.20 -1.27 27.60
N LEU A 38 22.18 0.06 27.62
CA LEU A 38 22.93 0.87 28.58
C LEU A 38 22.41 0.70 30.01
N LEU A 39 21.09 0.56 30.18
CA LEU A 39 20.47 0.31 31.50
C LEU A 39 20.91 -1.03 32.08
N VAL A 40 20.94 -2.08 31.28
CA VAL A 40 21.39 -3.41 31.71
C VAL A 40 22.89 -3.43 31.99
N GLY A 41 23.69 -2.69 31.21
CA GLY A 41 25.12 -2.52 31.40
C GLY A 41 25.52 -1.70 32.65
N ARG A 42 24.53 -1.13 33.38
CA ARG A 42 24.74 -0.22 34.50
C ARG A 42 25.58 1.04 34.19
N GLU A 43 25.67 1.40 32.93
CA GLU A 43 26.43 2.55 32.44
C GLU A 43 25.50 3.74 32.16
N LEU A 44 24.55 4.02 33.06
CA LEU A 44 23.50 5.00 32.81
C LEU A 44 23.87 6.39 33.26
N SER A 45 24.69 7.09 32.48
CA SER A 45 24.72 8.55 32.52
C SER A 45 24.20 9.14 31.20
N TRP A 46 23.57 10.33 31.26
CA TRP A 46 23.13 11.01 30.04
C TRP A 46 24.30 11.31 29.07
N LYS A 47 25.48 11.58 29.63
CA LYS A 47 26.71 11.83 28.87
C LYS A 47 27.13 10.60 28.11
N ASP A 48 27.09 9.44 28.74
CA ASP A 48 27.44 8.16 28.13
C ASP A 48 26.40 7.76 27.06
N PHE A 49 25.10 7.99 27.34
CA PHE A 49 24.04 7.75 26.36
C PHE A 49 24.31 8.50 25.05
N PHE A 50 24.63 9.79 25.10
CA PHE A 50 24.92 10.57 23.89
C PHE A 50 26.19 10.12 23.19
N SER A 51 27.22 9.73 23.93
CA SER A 51 28.46 9.21 23.35
C SER A 51 28.21 7.89 22.63
N TYR A 52 27.50 6.95 23.24
CA TYR A 52 27.12 5.70 22.60
C TYR A 52 26.15 5.91 21.42
N PHE A 53 25.20 6.87 21.54
CA PHE A 53 24.32 7.20 20.42
C PHE A 53 25.09 7.62 19.17
N ILE A 54 26.16 8.41 19.33
CA ILE A 54 27.04 8.81 18.22
C ILE A 54 27.77 7.60 17.63
N ILE A 55 28.34 6.74 18.46
CA ILE A 55 29.04 5.51 18.02
C ILE A 55 28.09 4.58 17.26
N PHE A 56 26.85 4.49 17.72
CA PHE A 56 25.81 3.63 17.12
C PHE A 56 24.96 4.33 16.05
N ILE A 57 25.34 5.52 15.54
CA ILE A 57 24.66 6.22 14.44
C ILE A 57 24.27 5.28 13.28
N PRO A 58 25.13 4.34 12.81
CA PRO A 58 24.73 3.43 11.74
C PRO A 58 23.46 2.64 12.07
N ILE A 59 23.29 2.22 13.31
CA ILE A 59 22.11 1.45 13.74
C ILE A 59 20.93 2.38 14.08
N THR A 60 21.21 3.48 14.76
CA THR A 60 20.16 4.39 15.28
C THR A 60 19.62 5.36 14.23
N VAL A 61 20.34 5.64 13.17
CA VAL A 61 19.94 6.60 12.12
C VAL A 61 19.88 5.94 10.74
N VAL A 62 20.97 5.28 10.32
CA VAL A 62 21.06 4.74 8.95
C VAL A 62 20.06 3.58 8.74
N LEU A 63 19.93 2.67 9.72
CA LEU A 63 18.97 1.58 9.62
C LEU A 63 17.51 2.09 9.54
N PRO A 64 17.03 3.01 10.42
CA PRO A 64 15.72 3.65 10.27
C PRO A 64 15.52 4.33 8.93
N LEU A 65 16.55 5.00 8.39
CA LEU A 65 16.49 5.63 7.08
C LEU A 65 16.22 4.61 5.97
N ILE A 66 16.98 3.51 5.96
CA ILE A 66 16.79 2.41 5.00
C ILE A 66 15.38 1.82 5.13
N LEU A 67 14.92 1.55 6.34
CA LEU A 67 13.58 1.00 6.59
C LEU A 67 12.48 1.97 6.14
N GLY A 68 12.64 3.28 6.37
CA GLY A 68 11.72 4.30 5.87
C GLY A 68 11.64 4.33 4.35
N ILE A 69 12.78 4.27 3.65
CA ILE A 69 12.84 4.20 2.17
C ILE A 69 12.19 2.92 1.65
N ALA A 70 12.50 1.78 2.25
CA ALA A 70 11.93 0.48 1.88
C ALA A 70 10.40 0.47 2.06
N ALA A 71 9.92 0.99 3.19
CA ALA A 71 8.50 1.17 3.45
C ALA A 71 7.85 2.06 2.39
N ALA A 72 8.36 3.28 2.17
CA ALA A 72 7.81 4.19 1.17
C ALA A 72 7.77 3.55 -0.23
N SER A 73 8.81 2.82 -0.62
CA SER A 73 8.87 2.12 -1.90
C SER A 73 7.78 1.04 -2.04
N SER A 74 7.45 0.33 -0.97
CA SER A 74 6.43 -0.71 -0.97
C SER A 74 5.00 -0.17 -1.09
N TYR A 75 4.80 1.13 -0.81
CA TYR A 75 3.50 1.80 -0.92
C TYR A 75 3.30 2.60 -2.21
N LYS A 76 4.17 2.44 -3.20
CA LYS A 76 3.96 3.03 -4.53
C LYS A 76 2.65 2.54 -5.12
N ARG A 77 1.90 3.46 -5.74
CA ARG A 77 0.59 3.20 -6.34
C ARG A 77 0.66 3.25 -7.84
N VAL A 78 -0.24 2.50 -8.46
CA VAL A 78 -0.49 2.54 -9.90
C VAL A 78 -1.97 2.74 -10.15
N GLU A 79 -2.29 3.33 -11.28
CA GLU A 79 -3.63 3.40 -11.83
C GLU A 79 -3.70 2.48 -13.06
N ILE A 80 -4.60 1.52 -13.01
CA ILE A 80 -4.89 0.60 -14.11
C ILE A 80 -6.14 1.15 -14.78
N ILE A 81 -6.07 1.45 -16.06
CA ILE A 81 -7.19 1.97 -16.84
C ILE A 81 -7.66 0.87 -17.77
N LEU A 82 -8.94 0.53 -17.65
CA LEU A 82 -9.62 -0.49 -18.45
C LEU A 82 -10.58 0.18 -19.42
N THR A 83 -10.48 -0.15 -20.69
CA THR A 83 -11.37 0.37 -21.75
C THR A 83 -11.82 -0.77 -22.69
N PRO A 84 -13.10 -0.77 -23.13
CA PRO A 84 -14.19 0.14 -22.76
C PRO A 84 -14.83 -0.24 -21.40
N ALA A 85 -15.38 0.74 -20.69
CA ALA A 85 -16.02 0.53 -19.38
C ALA A 85 -17.20 -0.45 -19.44
N SER A 86 -17.94 -0.46 -20.55
CA SER A 86 -19.10 -1.34 -20.78
C SER A 86 -18.73 -2.83 -20.82
N SER A 87 -17.47 -3.15 -21.11
CA SER A 87 -16.98 -4.53 -21.17
C SER A 87 -16.41 -5.01 -19.81
N VAL A 88 -16.38 -4.15 -18.79
CA VAL A 88 -15.76 -4.48 -17.50
C VAL A 88 -16.79 -4.99 -16.51
N ASN A 89 -16.60 -6.21 -16.00
CA ASN A 89 -17.42 -6.76 -14.92
C ASN A 89 -17.02 -6.17 -13.55
N LEU A 90 -17.73 -5.10 -13.15
CA LEU A 90 -17.46 -4.40 -11.88
C LEU A 90 -17.72 -5.29 -10.65
N ALA A 91 -18.68 -6.22 -10.72
CA ALA A 91 -18.97 -7.14 -9.62
C ALA A 91 -17.75 -8.04 -9.36
N LYS A 92 -17.14 -8.56 -10.42
CA LYS A 92 -15.94 -9.39 -10.34
C LYS A 92 -14.72 -8.63 -9.83
N LEU A 93 -14.58 -7.35 -10.23
CA LEU A 93 -13.54 -6.48 -9.67
C LEU A 93 -13.73 -6.23 -8.17
N LYS A 94 -14.96 -6.00 -7.72
CA LYS A 94 -15.25 -5.86 -6.28
C LYS A 94 -14.91 -7.16 -5.53
N GLU A 95 -15.30 -8.32 -6.06
CA GLU A 95 -15.01 -9.63 -5.49
C GLU A 95 -13.50 -9.86 -5.32
N PHE A 96 -12.67 -9.45 -6.30
CA PHE A 96 -11.21 -9.52 -6.19
C PHE A 96 -10.69 -8.80 -4.95
N PHE A 97 -11.17 -7.58 -4.66
CA PHE A 97 -10.74 -6.84 -3.50
C PHE A 97 -11.21 -7.48 -2.20
N LEU A 98 -12.43 -8.00 -2.16
CA LEU A 98 -12.95 -8.72 -0.99
C LEU A 98 -12.10 -9.96 -0.69
N LYS A 99 -11.79 -10.78 -1.71
CA LYS A 99 -10.89 -11.94 -1.58
C LYS A 99 -9.45 -11.55 -1.20
N SER A 100 -9.03 -10.33 -1.51
CA SER A 100 -7.71 -9.79 -1.15
C SER A 100 -7.65 -9.16 0.25
N ASN A 101 -8.61 -9.48 1.14
CA ASN A 101 -8.72 -8.95 2.51
C ASN A 101 -8.94 -7.43 2.58
N TYR A 102 -9.74 -6.90 1.67
CA TYR A 102 -10.25 -5.55 1.76
C TYR A 102 -11.75 -5.57 2.06
N LEU A 103 -12.23 -4.53 2.74
CA LEU A 103 -13.65 -4.30 3.01
C LEU A 103 -14.10 -3.03 2.27
N PRO A 104 -15.35 -2.96 1.84
CA PRO A 104 -15.90 -1.72 1.29
C PRO A 104 -15.81 -0.60 2.35
N ALA A 105 -15.41 0.58 1.94
CA ALA A 105 -15.29 1.75 2.82
C ALA A 105 -16.29 2.84 2.45
N ALA A 106 -16.47 3.09 1.15
CA ALA A 106 -17.44 4.03 0.60
C ALA A 106 -17.86 3.56 -0.79
N GLU A 107 -19.12 3.70 -1.09
CA GLU A 107 -19.71 3.39 -2.38
C GLU A 107 -20.52 4.61 -2.83
N GLU A 108 -20.08 5.26 -3.90
CA GLU A 108 -20.73 6.34 -4.62
C GLU A 108 -21.10 5.81 -6.00
N SER A 109 -22.02 6.42 -6.70
CA SER A 109 -22.55 5.93 -8.00
C SER A 109 -21.48 5.52 -9.01
N SER A 110 -20.30 6.15 -9.01
CA SER A 110 -19.23 5.90 -9.96
C SER A 110 -17.87 5.57 -9.32
N LYS A 111 -17.83 5.49 -7.98
CA LYS A 111 -16.58 5.32 -7.24
C LYS A 111 -16.74 4.38 -6.06
N PHE A 112 -15.91 3.36 -6.01
CA PHE A 112 -15.86 2.38 -4.95
C PHE A 112 -14.50 2.48 -4.26
N THR A 113 -14.52 2.66 -2.94
CA THR A 113 -13.30 2.75 -2.14
C THR A 113 -13.26 1.57 -1.18
N PHE A 114 -12.08 0.97 -1.03
CA PHE A 114 -11.86 -0.18 -0.16
C PHE A 114 -10.85 0.16 0.92
N LYS A 115 -10.98 -0.46 2.09
CA LYS A 115 -10.07 -0.35 3.23
C LYS A 115 -9.57 -1.73 3.66
N ARG A 116 -8.42 -1.82 4.30
CA ARG A 116 -7.93 -3.09 4.87
C ARG A 116 -8.88 -3.62 5.94
N SER A 117 -9.09 -4.93 5.93
CA SER A 117 -9.85 -5.63 6.98
C SER A 117 -9.14 -5.55 8.33
N ASN A 118 -7.81 -5.74 8.36
CA ASN A 118 -7.00 -5.70 9.58
C ASN A 118 -6.85 -4.26 10.11
N THR A 119 -7.32 -4.01 11.34
CA THR A 119 -7.34 -2.71 11.98
C THR A 119 -5.95 -2.14 12.26
N PHE A 120 -5.00 -2.97 12.70
CA PHE A 120 -3.63 -2.56 12.97
C PHE A 120 -2.92 -2.09 11.69
N ARG A 121 -3.01 -2.88 10.61
CA ARG A 121 -2.47 -2.48 9.31
C ARG A 121 -3.15 -1.23 8.75
N ARG A 122 -4.43 -1.05 9.04
CA ARG A 122 -5.19 0.14 8.65
C ARG A 122 -4.67 1.39 9.36
N ALA A 123 -4.37 1.32 10.65
CA ALA A 123 -3.82 2.42 11.44
C ALA A 123 -2.42 2.84 10.94
N LEU A 124 -1.54 1.87 10.63
CA LEU A 124 -0.18 2.13 10.14
C LEU A 124 -0.13 2.61 8.68
N CYS A 125 -1.05 2.17 7.83
CA CYS A 125 -0.99 2.41 6.38
C CYS A 125 -1.93 3.52 5.89
N VAL A 126 -2.76 4.05 6.77
CA VAL A 126 -3.72 5.14 6.55
C VAL A 126 -4.35 5.11 5.14
N SER A 127 -4.37 6.19 4.40
CA SER A 127 -5.04 6.31 3.10
C SER A 127 -4.29 5.69 1.91
N SER A 128 -3.02 5.29 2.10
CA SER A 128 -2.17 4.85 0.99
C SER A 128 -2.51 3.45 0.48
N ASP A 129 -3.03 2.57 1.33
CA ASP A 129 -3.47 1.22 0.97
C ASP A 129 -5.00 1.12 0.88
N MET A 130 -5.63 2.14 0.32
CA MET A 130 -7.06 2.14 0.00
C MET A 130 -7.23 2.03 -1.52
N PRO A 131 -7.48 0.83 -2.06
CA PRO A 131 -7.81 0.69 -3.46
C PRO A 131 -9.07 1.45 -3.81
N LYS A 132 -9.11 1.99 -5.02
CA LYS A 132 -10.28 2.71 -5.55
C LYS A 132 -10.59 2.20 -6.94
N ILE A 133 -11.86 1.95 -7.21
CA ILE A 133 -12.38 1.75 -8.55
C ILE A 133 -13.18 3.00 -8.88
N GLN A 134 -12.96 3.60 -10.02
CA GLN A 134 -13.68 4.79 -10.47
C GLN A 134 -14.07 4.61 -11.94
N VAL A 135 -15.35 4.71 -12.22
CA VAL A 135 -15.89 4.74 -13.58
C VAL A 135 -15.84 6.18 -14.08
N LYS A 136 -15.11 6.42 -15.17
CA LYS A 136 -14.92 7.73 -15.80
C LYS A 136 -15.28 7.65 -17.27
N GLY A 137 -16.54 7.98 -17.60
CA GLY A 137 -17.02 7.89 -18.98
C GLY A 137 -16.86 6.49 -19.55
N GLN A 138 -16.02 6.33 -20.59
CA GLN A 138 -15.77 5.05 -21.25
C GLN A 138 -14.63 4.21 -20.63
N ALA A 139 -14.09 4.62 -19.51
CA ALA A 139 -12.99 3.92 -18.85
C ALA A 139 -13.29 3.60 -17.38
N VAL A 140 -12.72 2.49 -16.89
CA VAL A 140 -12.70 2.14 -15.47
C VAL A 140 -11.27 2.30 -14.96
N GLY A 141 -11.04 3.26 -14.06
CA GLY A 141 -9.76 3.46 -13.40
C GLY A 141 -9.68 2.69 -12.09
N ILE A 142 -8.64 1.91 -11.89
CA ILE A 142 -8.38 1.16 -10.66
C ILE A 142 -7.08 1.66 -10.05
N THR A 143 -7.16 2.35 -8.92
CA THR A 143 -5.97 2.81 -8.20
C THR A 143 -5.65 1.84 -7.07
N MET A 144 -4.45 1.27 -7.05
CA MET A 144 -4.02 0.32 -6.04
C MET A 144 -2.50 0.28 -5.86
N LEU A 145 -2.01 -0.47 -4.86
CA LEU A 145 -0.58 -0.65 -4.64
C LEU A 145 0.08 -1.41 -5.82
N LYS A 146 1.23 -0.91 -6.29
CA LYS A 146 2.00 -1.51 -7.39
C LYS A 146 2.28 -2.99 -7.14
N ARG A 147 2.69 -3.38 -5.94
CA ARG A 147 3.01 -4.78 -5.60
C ARG A 147 1.83 -5.75 -5.76
N LYS A 148 0.58 -5.26 -5.68
CA LYS A 148 -0.63 -6.07 -5.85
C LYS A 148 -1.23 -5.99 -7.24
N SER A 149 -0.82 -5.00 -8.02
CA SER A 149 -1.38 -4.79 -9.36
C SER A 149 -1.04 -5.93 -10.32
N ALA A 150 0.14 -6.57 -10.17
CA ALA A 150 0.54 -7.68 -11.02
C ALA A 150 -0.45 -8.85 -10.97
N THR A 151 -0.95 -9.20 -9.77
CA THR A 151 -1.96 -10.26 -9.60
C THR A 151 -3.26 -9.91 -10.31
N LEU A 152 -3.75 -8.67 -10.12
CA LEU A 152 -4.98 -8.23 -10.79
C LEU A 152 -4.79 -8.18 -12.31
N ILE A 153 -3.67 -7.65 -12.81
CA ILE A 153 -3.39 -7.58 -14.25
C ILE A 153 -3.34 -8.98 -14.87
N ASN A 154 -2.69 -9.95 -14.21
CA ASN A 154 -2.69 -11.33 -14.66
C ASN A 154 -4.10 -11.93 -14.71
N GLN A 155 -4.94 -11.67 -13.72
CA GLN A 155 -6.32 -12.14 -13.74
C GLN A 155 -7.14 -11.47 -14.85
N LEU A 156 -7.00 -10.14 -15.02
CA LEU A 156 -7.67 -9.40 -16.09
C LEU A 156 -7.29 -9.89 -17.51
N ARG A 157 -6.07 -10.41 -17.68
CA ARG A 157 -5.60 -10.93 -18.98
C ARG A 157 -6.02 -12.38 -19.22
N ASN A 158 -6.09 -13.19 -18.18
CA ASN A 158 -6.26 -14.64 -18.31
C ASN A 158 -7.66 -15.12 -17.95
N ASP A 159 -8.46 -14.31 -17.25
CA ASP A 159 -9.79 -14.69 -16.77
C ASP A 159 -10.87 -13.82 -17.42
N ARG A 160 -11.55 -14.40 -18.40
CA ARG A 160 -12.64 -13.74 -19.13
C ARG A 160 -13.83 -13.32 -18.27
N ARG A 161 -13.96 -13.85 -17.04
CA ARG A 161 -15.03 -13.47 -16.11
C ARG A 161 -14.97 -11.98 -15.69
N TYR A 162 -13.84 -11.32 -15.93
CA TYR A 162 -13.73 -9.86 -15.76
C TYR A 162 -14.36 -9.07 -16.92
N GLU A 163 -14.78 -9.74 -18.00
CA GLU A 163 -15.49 -9.14 -19.12
C GLU A 163 -17.00 -9.39 -18.98
N VAL A 164 -17.81 -8.37 -19.35
CA VAL A 164 -19.28 -8.51 -19.36
C VAL A 164 -19.70 -9.44 -20.49
N GLY A 165 -20.55 -10.41 -20.18
CA GLY A 165 -21.09 -11.35 -21.18
C GLY A 165 -20.36 -12.70 -21.28
N SER A 166 -19.32 -12.93 -20.47
CA SER A 166 -18.61 -14.23 -20.45
C SER A 166 -19.24 -15.27 -19.50
N GLU A 167 -20.32 -14.94 -18.80
CA GLU A 167 -21.02 -15.85 -17.88
C GLU A 167 -21.95 -16.87 -18.55
N LYS A 168 -21.93 -17.01 -19.86
CA LYS A 168 -22.75 -18.00 -20.58
C LYS A 168 -21.87 -18.97 -21.37
N VAL A 169 -21.12 -19.81 -20.70
CA VAL A 169 -20.73 -21.14 -21.19
C VAL A 169 -20.48 -22.06 -19.98
N GLU A 170 -21.52 -22.60 -19.44
CA GLU A 170 -21.58 -23.92 -18.80
C GLU A 170 -22.67 -24.72 -19.48
#